data_016d5a87f2b291ecbcb334e077a57592
#
_entry.id   016d5a87f2b291ecbcb334e077a57592
#
_cell.length_a   1.000
_cell.length_b   1.000
_cell.length_c   1.000
_cell.angle_alpha   90.00
_cell.angle_beta   90.00
_cell.angle_gamma   90.00
#
_symmetry.space_group_name_H-M   'P 1'
#
loop_
_entity.id
_entity.type
_entity.pdbx_description
1 polymer ?
#
loop_
_entity_poly.entity_id
_entity_poly.type
_entity_poly.pdbx_seq_one_letter_code
_entity_poly.pdbx_strand_id
1 'polypeptide(L)'
;MKYFIQQGNIVKNSSDYYNTWKKHIKDIKWPDFEYSNLFVIRHFIQKIPEPSILHLSVLNSIRMSQFFSLPSGVRVYANIGTDGIDGCMSAFLGQSCVFDKLAFLVIGDLSFFYDMNSLRIRHIKNNVRILLINNHGGAEFHYNTGKKKDPTIDLHTAAKHNTTALGWAES
;
A
#
# COMPACT_ATOMS: atom_id res chain seq x y z
N MET A 1 -24.49 6.38 13.35
CA MET A 1 -23.73 5.42 14.18
C MET A 1 -24.33 5.21 15.58
N LYS A 2 -24.54 6.24 16.42
CA LYS A 2 -25.17 6.10 17.75
C LYS A 2 -26.56 5.42 17.71
N TYR A 3 -27.38 5.66 16.70
CA TYR A 3 -28.72 5.07 16.55
C TYR A 3 -28.68 3.53 16.39
N PHE A 4 -27.74 3.00 15.64
CA PHE A 4 -27.61 1.55 15.46
C PHE A 4 -27.08 0.83 16.71
N ILE A 5 -26.30 1.54 17.53
CA ILE A 5 -25.77 0.99 18.79
C ILE A 5 -26.88 0.90 19.85
N GLN A 6 -27.87 1.80 19.83
CA GLN A 6 -28.95 1.82 20.80
C GLN A 6 -30.08 0.81 20.53
N GLN A 7 -30.22 0.34 19.29
CA GLN A 7 -31.25 -0.65 18.91
C GLN A 7 -30.71 -2.07 18.71
N GLY A 8 -29.40 -2.26 18.78
CA GLY A 8 -28.81 -3.58 18.59
C GLY A 8 -28.92 -4.45 19.81
N ASN A 9 -29.83 -5.41 19.79
CA ASN A 9 -29.54 -6.66 20.48
C ASN A 9 -28.18 -7.11 19.96
N ILE A 10 -27.14 -7.02 20.79
CA ILE A 10 -25.84 -7.57 20.47
C ILE A 10 -26.04 -9.08 20.36
N VAL A 11 -26.38 -9.54 19.18
CA VAL A 11 -26.31 -10.96 18.86
C VAL A 11 -24.84 -11.32 19.06
N LYS A 12 -24.54 -12.10 20.08
CA LYS A 12 -23.22 -12.72 20.23
C LYS A 12 -23.02 -13.58 18.98
N ASN A 13 -22.42 -13.01 17.94
CA ASN A 13 -22.01 -13.78 16.80
C ASN A 13 -21.05 -14.86 17.28
N SER A 14 -21.33 -16.11 16.95
CA SER A 14 -20.39 -17.18 17.22
C SER A 14 -19.08 -16.84 16.51
N SER A 15 -17.96 -17.13 17.14
CA SER A 15 -16.64 -16.96 16.53
C SER A 15 -16.40 -17.95 15.35
N ASP A 16 -17.37 -18.80 15.03
CA ASP A 16 -17.24 -19.89 14.07
C ASP A 16 -16.95 -19.40 12.66
N TYR A 17 -17.66 -18.35 12.21
CA TYR A 17 -17.39 -17.74 10.92
C TYR A 17 -15.95 -17.22 10.81
N TYR A 18 -15.52 -16.42 11.79
CA TYR A 18 -14.16 -15.92 11.85
C TYR A 18 -13.10 -17.02 11.91
N ASN A 19 -13.32 -18.05 12.74
CA ASN A 19 -12.40 -19.16 12.90
C ASN A 19 -12.32 -20.02 11.63
N THR A 20 -13.44 -20.21 10.93
CA THR A 20 -13.49 -20.89 9.64
C THR A 20 -12.65 -20.18 8.60
N TRP A 21 -12.84 -18.87 8.42
CA TRP A 21 -12.03 -18.07 7.51
C TRP A 21 -10.55 -18.06 7.88
N LYS A 22 -10.24 -17.89 9.17
CA LYS A 22 -8.87 -17.91 9.66
C LYS A 22 -8.16 -19.23 9.36
N LYS A 23 -8.87 -20.36 9.44
CA LYS A 23 -8.35 -21.69 9.05
C LYS A 23 -8.07 -21.74 7.55
N HIS A 24 -9.03 -21.36 6.71
CA HIS A 24 -8.86 -21.37 5.25
C HIS A 24 -7.70 -20.47 4.78
N ILE A 25 -7.55 -19.28 5.38
CA ILE A 25 -6.45 -18.37 5.03
C ILE A 25 -5.08 -19.00 5.31
N LYS A 26 -4.94 -19.77 6.40
CA LYS A 26 -3.69 -20.46 6.73
C LYS A 26 -3.31 -21.55 5.73
N ASP A 27 -4.31 -22.15 5.09
CA ASP A 27 -4.13 -23.24 4.13
C ASP A 27 -3.80 -22.74 2.71
N ILE A 28 -3.90 -21.41 2.46
CA ILE A 28 -3.57 -20.82 1.18
C ILE A 28 -2.06 -20.90 0.96
N LYS A 29 -1.67 -21.64 -0.08
CA LYS A 29 -0.29 -21.68 -0.57
C LYS A 29 -0.14 -20.74 -1.75
N TRP A 30 0.67 -19.72 -1.58
CA TRP A 30 0.99 -18.82 -2.67
C TRP A 30 2.06 -19.44 -3.56
N PRO A 31 1.94 -19.35 -4.90
CA PRO A 31 2.98 -19.81 -5.79
C PRO A 31 4.25 -18.98 -5.63
N ASP A 32 5.36 -19.48 -6.12
CA ASP A 32 6.54 -18.67 -6.32
C ASP A 32 6.28 -17.73 -7.49
N PHE A 33 6.38 -16.43 -7.21
CA PHE A 33 6.18 -15.39 -8.22
C PHE A 33 7.48 -15.15 -8.96
N GLU A 34 7.41 -15.08 -10.28
CA GLU A 34 8.47 -14.47 -11.08
C GLU A 34 8.64 -13.00 -10.68
N TYR A 35 9.74 -12.36 -11.09
CA TYR A 35 9.99 -10.96 -10.79
C TYR A 35 8.82 -10.08 -11.26
N SER A 36 8.14 -9.49 -10.32
CA SER A 36 6.89 -8.74 -10.49
C SER A 36 6.62 -7.85 -9.29
N ASN A 37 5.62 -6.98 -9.37
CA ASN A 37 5.19 -6.17 -8.23
C ASN A 37 4.81 -7.04 -7.02
N LEU A 38 4.15 -8.18 -7.23
CA LEU A 38 3.83 -9.13 -6.15
C LEU A 38 5.09 -9.73 -5.52
N PHE A 39 6.06 -10.13 -6.35
CA PHE A 39 7.34 -10.63 -5.87
C PHE A 39 8.05 -9.61 -4.97
N VAL A 40 8.17 -8.38 -5.44
CA VAL A 40 8.85 -7.31 -4.70
C VAL A 40 8.13 -6.99 -3.39
N ILE A 41 6.80 -6.83 -3.42
CA ILE A 41 6.00 -6.53 -2.23
C ILE A 41 6.07 -7.67 -1.21
N ARG A 42 6.00 -8.94 -1.65
CA ARG A 42 6.16 -10.10 -0.76
C ARG A 42 7.48 -10.05 0.00
N HIS A 43 8.57 -9.88 -0.74
CA HIS A 43 9.91 -9.85 -0.14
C HIS A 43 10.11 -8.66 0.79
N PHE A 44 9.55 -7.51 0.45
CA PHE A 44 9.59 -6.33 1.29
C PHE A 44 8.83 -6.54 2.60
N ILE A 45 7.58 -6.98 2.54
CA ILE A 45 6.73 -7.20 3.71
C ILE A 45 7.36 -8.20 4.69
N GLN A 46 7.91 -9.30 4.17
CA GLN A 46 8.55 -10.34 4.99
C GLN A 46 9.79 -9.87 5.74
N LYS A 47 10.39 -8.75 5.31
CA LYS A 47 11.61 -8.19 5.91
C LYS A 47 11.36 -6.98 6.81
N ILE A 48 10.11 -6.55 6.99
CA ILE A 48 9.79 -5.45 7.89
C ILE A 48 10.05 -5.88 9.33
N PRO A 49 10.96 -5.21 10.06
CA PRO A 49 11.25 -5.54 11.44
C PRO A 49 10.13 -5.07 12.38
N GLU A 50 10.00 -5.72 13.51
CA GLU A 50 9.07 -5.36 14.59
C GLU A 50 9.81 -4.62 15.72
N PRO A 51 9.23 -3.60 16.34
CA PRO A 51 7.96 -2.94 15.97
C PRO A 51 8.14 -1.90 14.86
N SER A 52 7.17 -1.79 13.97
CA SER A 52 7.16 -0.83 12.85
C SER A 52 5.76 -0.37 12.49
N ILE A 53 5.66 0.67 11.65
CA ILE A 53 4.45 0.99 10.92
C ILE A 53 4.66 0.75 9.43
N LEU A 54 3.62 0.27 8.76
CA LEU A 54 3.54 0.14 7.32
C LEU A 54 2.39 0.99 6.81
N HIS A 55 2.69 1.97 5.98
CA HIS A 55 1.69 2.76 5.27
C HIS A 55 1.58 2.25 3.84
N LEU A 56 0.37 2.01 3.39
CA LEU A 56 0.08 1.57 2.04
C LEU A 56 -0.60 2.72 1.29
N SER A 57 -0.01 3.10 0.17
CA SER A 57 -0.67 3.99 -0.77
C SER A 57 -1.91 3.29 -1.36
N VAL A 58 -2.77 4.06 -1.97
CA VAL A 58 -4.04 3.60 -2.54
C VAL A 58 -3.85 2.57 -3.67
N LEU A 59 -4.91 1.85 -4.01
CA LEU A 59 -5.02 0.91 -5.14
C LEU A 59 -4.09 -0.31 -5.04
N ASN A 60 -3.20 -0.50 -6.01
CA ASN A 60 -2.39 -1.71 -6.12
C ASN A 60 -1.42 -1.91 -4.95
N SER A 61 -0.96 -0.85 -4.29
CA SER A 61 -0.16 -0.96 -3.07
C SER A 61 -0.92 -1.73 -1.97
N ILE A 62 -2.20 -1.43 -1.76
CA ILE A 62 -3.06 -2.14 -0.81
C ILE A 62 -3.42 -3.53 -1.32
N ARG A 63 -3.93 -3.62 -2.56
CA ARG A 63 -4.43 -4.87 -3.15
C ARG A 63 -3.39 -5.97 -3.16
N MET A 64 -2.15 -5.63 -3.51
CA MET A 64 -1.07 -6.61 -3.54
C MET A 64 -0.51 -6.94 -2.15
N SER A 65 -0.47 -5.96 -1.24
CA SER A 65 0.04 -6.18 0.11
C SER A 65 -0.85 -7.09 0.94
N GLN A 66 -2.17 -7.05 0.75
CA GLN A 66 -3.11 -7.86 1.54
C GLN A 66 -3.03 -9.38 1.28
N PHE A 67 -2.30 -9.80 0.23
CA PHE A 67 -2.05 -11.22 0.00
C PHE A 67 -1.05 -11.83 1.00
N PHE A 68 -0.28 -11.02 1.68
CA PHE A 68 0.83 -11.49 2.51
C PHE A 68 0.59 -11.19 3.98
N SER A 69 0.91 -12.18 4.83
CA SER A 69 0.87 -11.98 6.27
C SER A 69 1.96 -11.03 6.72
N LEU A 70 1.58 -10.09 7.57
CA LEU A 70 2.50 -9.15 8.21
C LEU A 70 3.00 -9.70 9.54
N PRO A 71 4.20 -9.31 9.98
CA PRO A 71 4.65 -9.55 11.34
C PRO A 71 3.69 -8.92 12.36
N SER A 72 3.50 -9.56 13.51
CA SER A 72 2.47 -9.19 14.47
C SER A 72 2.64 -7.81 15.11
N GLY A 73 3.86 -7.33 15.20
CA GLY A 73 4.23 -6.00 15.72
C GLY A 73 4.18 -4.88 14.69
N VAL A 74 3.74 -5.14 13.45
CA VAL A 74 3.60 -4.12 12.41
C VAL A 74 2.16 -3.60 12.36
N ARG A 75 2.00 -2.29 12.58
CA ARG A 75 0.69 -1.63 12.41
C ARG A 75 0.56 -1.09 10.99
N VAL A 76 -0.59 -1.36 10.35
CA VAL A 76 -0.85 -0.98 8.97
C VAL A 76 -1.81 0.19 8.90
N TYR A 77 -1.50 1.13 8.03
CA TYR A 77 -2.32 2.29 7.68
C TYR A 77 -2.44 2.39 6.17
N ALA A 78 -3.49 3.00 5.67
CA ALA A 78 -3.69 3.18 4.24
C ALA A 78 -4.54 4.40 3.91
N ASN A 79 -4.27 5.03 2.75
CA ASN A 79 -5.06 6.13 2.21
C ASN A 79 -6.16 5.58 1.31
N ILE A 80 -7.31 5.20 1.86
CA ILE A 80 -8.43 4.63 1.09
C ILE A 80 -9.73 5.43 1.19
N GLY A 81 -9.74 6.51 1.97
CA GLY A 81 -10.99 7.23 2.25
C GLY A 81 -11.57 7.95 1.04
N THR A 82 -10.72 8.46 0.16
CA THR A 82 -11.12 9.26 -1.02
C THR A 82 -10.59 8.72 -2.34
N ASP A 83 -9.86 7.61 -2.31
CA ASP A 83 -9.21 6.98 -3.47
C ASP A 83 -8.27 7.91 -4.27
N GLY A 84 -7.80 9.01 -3.67
CA GLY A 84 -6.85 9.92 -4.28
C GLY A 84 -5.42 9.38 -4.25
N ILE A 85 -4.68 9.52 -5.36
CA ILE A 85 -3.26 9.20 -5.42
C ILE A 85 -2.37 10.31 -4.86
N ASP A 86 -2.93 11.48 -4.65
CA ASP A 86 -2.31 12.61 -3.98
C ASP A 86 -2.29 12.44 -2.45
N GLY A 87 -1.33 13.04 -1.78
CA GLY A 87 -1.26 13.06 -0.32
C GLY A 87 -0.85 11.77 0.37
N CYS A 88 -0.59 10.68 -0.35
CA CYS A 88 -0.15 9.41 0.27
C CYS A 88 1.22 9.54 0.93
N MET A 89 2.15 10.23 0.28
CA MET A 89 3.49 10.48 0.81
C MET A 89 3.44 11.39 2.03
N SER A 90 2.76 12.54 1.95
CA SER A 90 2.69 13.50 3.04
C SER A 90 1.95 12.95 4.25
N ALA A 91 0.88 12.15 4.07
CA ALA A 91 0.21 11.46 5.17
C ALA A 91 1.15 10.48 5.90
N PHE A 92 1.90 9.69 5.15
CA PHE A 92 2.91 8.78 5.70
C PHE A 92 4.01 9.55 6.45
N LEU A 93 4.55 10.61 5.86
CA LEU A 93 5.59 11.41 6.49
C LEU A 93 5.12 12.07 7.78
N GLY A 94 3.86 12.58 7.81
CA GLY A 94 3.25 13.07 9.04
C GLY A 94 3.19 12.01 10.14
N GLN A 95 2.83 10.77 9.81
CA GLN A 95 2.86 9.66 10.77
C GLN A 95 4.28 9.35 11.24
N SER A 96 5.26 9.35 10.33
CA SER A 96 6.65 9.03 10.65
C SER A 96 7.28 10.04 11.62
N CYS A 97 6.87 11.30 11.57
CA CYS A 97 7.35 12.36 12.46
C CYS A 97 7.01 12.12 13.93
N VAL A 98 5.86 11.49 14.20
CA VAL A 98 5.36 11.20 15.57
C VAL A 98 5.61 9.77 16.02
N PHE A 99 6.27 8.97 15.19
CA PHE A 99 6.60 7.59 15.47
C PHE A 99 8.12 7.41 15.62
N ASP A 100 8.55 6.76 16.70
CA ASP A 100 9.98 6.65 17.05
C ASP A 100 10.66 5.37 16.56
N LYS A 101 9.91 4.48 15.90
CA LYS A 101 10.42 3.26 15.29
C LYS A 101 10.41 3.39 13.75
N LEU A 102 10.84 2.35 13.06
CA LEU A 102 10.88 2.36 11.60
C LEU A 102 9.48 2.50 11.00
N ALA A 103 9.39 3.36 10.02
CA ALA A 103 8.18 3.65 9.26
C ALA A 103 8.41 3.30 7.79
N PHE A 104 7.56 2.44 7.27
CA PHE A 104 7.64 1.91 5.91
C PHE A 104 6.47 2.42 5.07
N LEU A 105 6.74 2.73 3.81
CA LEU A 105 5.73 3.10 2.82
C LEU A 105 5.87 2.19 1.60
N VAL A 106 4.75 1.67 1.10
CA VAL A 106 4.64 1.10 -0.26
C VAL A 106 3.82 2.06 -1.10
N ILE A 107 4.40 2.55 -2.20
CA ILE A 107 3.80 3.59 -3.04
C ILE A 107 4.08 3.33 -4.51
N GLY A 108 3.08 3.58 -5.37
CA GLY A 108 3.26 3.59 -6.83
C GLY A 108 3.90 4.89 -7.32
N ASP A 109 4.43 4.83 -8.53
CA ASP A 109 5.15 5.94 -9.18
C ASP A 109 4.30 7.20 -9.34
N LEU A 110 3.09 7.10 -9.87
CA LEU A 110 2.23 8.27 -10.06
C LEU A 110 1.93 8.97 -8.73
N SER A 111 1.58 8.21 -7.69
CA SER A 111 1.33 8.74 -6.36
C SER A 111 2.59 9.36 -5.74
N PHE A 112 3.76 8.76 -5.97
CA PHE A 112 5.04 9.29 -5.52
C PHE A 112 5.33 10.65 -6.18
N PHE A 113 5.25 10.74 -7.51
CA PHE A 113 5.55 11.98 -8.23
C PHE A 113 4.55 13.10 -7.96
N TYR A 114 3.30 12.76 -7.64
CA TYR A 114 2.29 13.75 -7.25
C TYR A 114 2.67 14.54 -6.00
N ASP A 115 3.29 13.87 -5.01
CA ASP A 115 3.51 14.42 -3.68
C ASP A 115 4.99 14.35 -3.26
N MET A 116 5.90 14.19 -4.20
CA MET A 116 7.35 14.01 -3.91
C MET A 116 7.98 15.21 -3.19
N ASN A 117 7.43 16.42 -3.36
CA ASN A 117 7.93 17.61 -2.66
C ASN A 117 7.79 17.50 -1.13
N SER A 118 6.92 16.65 -0.63
CA SER A 118 6.79 16.39 0.81
C SER A 118 8.06 15.82 1.43
N LEU A 119 8.92 15.18 0.66
CA LEU A 119 10.24 14.70 1.11
C LEU A 119 11.20 15.81 1.55
N ARG A 120 10.90 17.06 1.22
CA ARG A 120 11.69 18.24 1.67
C ARG A 120 11.29 18.78 3.04
N ILE A 121 10.33 18.14 3.71
CA ILE A 121 9.89 18.55 5.05
C ILE A 121 11.03 18.35 6.05
N ARG A 122 11.43 19.43 6.74
CA ARG A 122 12.56 19.42 7.69
C ARG A 122 12.42 18.50 8.89
N HIS A 123 11.22 18.03 9.18
CA HIS A 123 10.93 17.19 10.34
C HIS A 123 11.04 15.70 10.07
N ILE A 124 11.38 15.30 8.84
CA ILE A 124 11.58 13.89 8.49
C ILE A 124 12.82 13.39 9.22
N LYS A 125 12.64 12.27 9.91
CA LYS A 125 13.69 11.57 10.64
C LYS A 125 14.32 10.49 9.74
N ASN A 126 15.42 9.92 10.18
CA ASN A 126 16.09 8.80 9.50
C ASN A 126 15.38 7.44 9.64
N ASN A 127 14.18 7.41 10.22
CA ASN A 127 13.36 6.21 10.41
C ASN A 127 12.48 5.85 9.20
N VAL A 128 12.47 6.66 8.14
CA VAL A 128 11.64 6.47 6.95
C VAL A 128 12.28 5.49 5.97
N ARG A 129 11.45 4.58 5.42
CA ARG A 129 11.81 3.65 4.36
C ARG A 129 10.68 3.60 3.33
N ILE A 130 11.00 3.82 2.07
CA ILE A 130 10.02 3.91 0.98
C ILE A 130 10.32 2.84 -0.05
N LEU A 131 9.35 1.97 -0.30
CA LEU A 131 9.33 1.09 -1.46
C LEU A 131 8.53 1.77 -2.56
N LEU A 132 9.22 2.31 -3.55
CA LEU A 132 8.62 2.86 -4.76
C LEU A 132 8.49 1.77 -5.81
N ILE A 133 7.26 1.47 -6.20
CA ILE A 133 6.95 0.60 -7.34
C ILE A 133 6.84 1.47 -8.59
N ASN A 134 7.94 1.56 -9.35
CA ASN A 134 7.96 2.31 -10.60
C ASN A 134 7.72 1.37 -11.78
N ASN A 135 6.46 1.20 -12.14
CA ASN A 135 6.02 0.40 -13.29
C ASN A 135 5.60 1.26 -14.48
N HIS A 136 5.96 2.54 -14.45
CA HIS A 136 5.79 3.52 -15.52
C HIS A 136 4.35 3.89 -15.83
N GLY A 137 3.48 3.92 -14.83
CA GLY A 137 2.10 4.41 -14.98
C GLY A 137 1.06 3.64 -14.18
N GLY A 138 -0.20 3.92 -14.46
CA GLY A 138 -1.34 3.29 -13.79
C GLY A 138 -1.65 1.89 -14.32
N ALA A 139 -0.84 0.90 -13.98
CA ALA A 139 -0.99 -0.49 -14.44
C ALA A 139 -2.38 -1.09 -14.17
N GLU A 140 -3.08 -0.58 -13.17
CA GLU A 140 -4.44 -0.98 -12.83
C GLU A 140 -5.43 -0.84 -14.00
N PHE A 141 -5.28 0.22 -14.80
CA PHE A 141 -6.18 0.48 -15.91
C PHE A 141 -6.09 -0.57 -17.00
N HIS A 142 -4.94 -1.22 -17.17
CA HIS A 142 -4.78 -2.34 -18.10
C HIS A 142 -5.50 -3.61 -17.64
N TYR A 143 -5.60 -3.82 -16.33
CA TYR A 143 -6.30 -4.98 -15.78
C TYR A 143 -7.82 -4.82 -15.81
N ASN A 144 -8.30 -3.62 -15.49
CA ASN A 144 -9.73 -3.36 -15.29
C ASN A 144 -10.50 -3.17 -16.61
N THR A 145 -9.85 -2.71 -17.67
CA THR A 145 -10.55 -2.45 -18.95
C THR A 145 -10.67 -3.67 -19.87
N GLY A 146 -9.99 -4.77 -19.57
CA GLY A 146 -9.95 -5.96 -20.42
C GLY A 146 -9.25 -5.75 -21.78
N LYS A 147 -8.84 -4.52 -22.09
CA LYS A 147 -8.22 -4.13 -23.36
C LYS A 147 -6.70 -4.01 -23.22
N LYS A 148 -6.03 -5.14 -23.06
CA LYS A 148 -4.59 -5.21 -22.76
C LYS A 148 -3.66 -4.51 -23.77
N LYS A 149 -4.13 -4.10 -24.95
CA LYS A 149 -3.30 -3.56 -26.04
C LYS A 149 -3.86 -2.27 -26.65
N ASP A 150 -4.72 -1.55 -25.96
CA ASP A 150 -5.22 -0.29 -26.48
C ASP A 150 -4.23 0.83 -26.12
N PRO A 151 -3.52 1.43 -27.10
CA PRO A 151 -2.54 2.48 -26.84
C PRO A 151 -3.16 3.74 -26.25
N THR A 152 -4.46 3.93 -26.39
CA THR A 152 -5.18 5.08 -25.80
C THR A 152 -5.23 5.00 -24.29
N ILE A 153 -5.17 3.80 -23.71
CA ILE A 153 -5.09 3.61 -22.24
C ILE A 153 -3.80 4.21 -21.72
N ASP A 154 -2.67 3.91 -22.33
CA ASP A 154 -1.36 4.44 -21.94
C ASP A 154 -1.33 5.97 -21.99
N LEU A 155 -1.86 6.54 -23.06
CA LEU A 155 -1.79 7.97 -23.33
C LEU A 155 -2.76 8.79 -22.48
N HIS A 156 -4.01 8.32 -22.29
CA HIS A 156 -5.07 9.15 -21.71
C HIS A 156 -5.55 8.72 -20.33
N THR A 157 -5.27 7.48 -19.91
CA THR A 157 -5.83 6.94 -18.68
C THR A 157 -4.75 6.49 -17.70
N ALA A 158 -3.80 5.67 -18.18
CA ALA A 158 -2.76 5.13 -17.32
C ALA A 158 -1.59 6.10 -17.08
N ALA A 159 -1.60 7.27 -17.73
CA ALA A 159 -0.57 8.30 -17.59
C ALA A 159 0.85 7.72 -17.71
N LYS A 160 1.09 6.90 -18.73
CA LYS A 160 2.37 6.24 -18.96
C LYS A 160 3.51 7.26 -19.06
N HIS A 161 4.64 6.96 -18.42
CA HIS A 161 5.79 7.84 -18.36
C HIS A 161 7.12 7.08 -18.38
N ASN A 162 8.22 7.80 -18.57
CA ASN A 162 9.59 7.27 -18.46
C ASN A 162 10.38 7.93 -17.32
N THR A 163 9.70 8.53 -16.35
CA THR A 163 10.33 9.24 -15.25
C THR A 163 10.92 8.25 -14.24
N THR A 164 12.08 8.59 -13.69
CA THR A 164 12.72 7.85 -12.61
C THR A 164 12.89 8.73 -11.37
N ALA A 165 12.88 8.13 -10.20
CA ALA A 165 13.13 8.81 -8.93
C ALA A 165 14.61 8.77 -8.51
N LEU A 166 15.52 8.26 -9.34
CA LEU A 166 16.94 8.11 -8.97
C LEU A 166 17.58 9.41 -8.51
N GLY A 167 17.41 10.50 -9.26
CA GLY A 167 17.97 11.79 -8.88
C GLY A 167 17.42 12.37 -7.56
N TRP A 168 16.23 11.93 -7.14
CA TRP A 168 15.68 12.27 -5.82
C TRP A 168 16.26 11.44 -4.70
N ALA A 169 16.65 10.21 -4.99
CA ALA A 169 17.24 9.31 -4.01
C ALA A 169 18.71 9.63 -3.73
N GLU A 170 19.37 10.33 -4.64
CA GLU A 170 20.78 10.71 -4.57
C GLU A 170 21.00 12.14 -4.05
N SER A 171 19.97 12.95 -3.94
CA SER A 171 20.00 14.35 -3.49
C SER A 171 19.69 14.51 -2.00
#